data_d872d449cff4bff90ad6c62c754490cf
#
_entry.id   d872d449cff4bff90ad6c62c754490cf
#
_cell.length_a   1.000
_cell.length_b   1.000
_cell.length_c   1.000
_cell.angle_alpha   90.00
_cell.angle_beta   90.00
_cell.angle_gamma   90.00
#
_symmetry.space_group_name_H-M   'P 1'
#
loop_
_entity.id
_entity.type
_entity.pdbx_description
1 polymer ?
#
loop_
_entity_poly.entity_id
_entity_poly.type
_entity_poly.pdbx_seq_one_letter_code
_entity_poly.pdbx_strand_id
1 'polypeptide(L)'
;MKAWHFVGEKLRDGREIPENGEWLIHEGPMKMCASGLHASVMPIDALKYSPGATICRVEVSGETMKDEDKVVARKRKIIWRVNGEMILHEFACQVAERVLKKAKVTDERCWDAIKVKRQWMKGEATNKELDAAWRAADSAASSAASSAARSAAYSAAWSAARSA
;
A
#
# COMPACT_ATOMS: atom_id res chain seq x y z
N MET A 1 -4.05 -22.56 -8.67
CA MET A 1 -3.90 -21.30 -9.46
C MET A 1 -2.82 -20.45 -8.82
N LYS A 2 -2.06 -19.66 -9.62
CA LYS A 2 -1.01 -18.75 -9.09
C LYS A 2 -1.60 -17.42 -8.65
N ALA A 3 -1.20 -16.95 -7.46
CA ALA A 3 -1.67 -15.71 -6.84
C ALA A 3 -0.53 -14.98 -6.10
N TRP A 4 -0.85 -13.87 -5.46
CA TRP A 4 0.06 -13.06 -4.65
C TRP A 4 -0.41 -13.02 -3.20
N HIS A 5 0.54 -12.97 -2.29
CA HIS A 5 0.31 -12.85 -0.87
C HIS A 5 1.47 -12.09 -0.22
N PHE A 6 1.20 -11.44 0.88
CA PHE A 6 2.23 -10.82 1.71
C PHE A 6 2.25 -11.52 3.07
N VAL A 7 3.42 -11.62 3.66
CA VAL A 7 3.58 -12.14 5.01
C VAL A 7 4.39 -11.17 5.86
N GLY A 8 4.11 -11.17 7.16
CA GLY A 8 4.91 -10.52 8.19
C GLY A 8 5.91 -11.51 8.78
N GLU A 9 6.12 -11.45 10.09
CA GLU A 9 7.00 -12.38 10.82
C GLU A 9 6.34 -13.75 11.02
N LYS A 10 5.02 -13.78 11.21
CA LYS A 10 4.21 -14.98 11.41
C LYS A 10 2.94 -14.95 10.59
N LEU A 11 2.29 -16.08 10.46
CA LEU A 11 0.93 -16.17 9.92
C LEU A 11 -0.06 -15.48 10.86
N ARG A 12 -1.23 -15.10 10.35
CA ARG A 12 -2.28 -14.42 11.11
C ARG A 12 -2.75 -15.17 12.37
N ASP A 13 -2.64 -16.48 12.34
CA ASP A 13 -3.00 -17.38 13.45
C ASP A 13 -1.82 -17.67 14.40
N GLY A 14 -0.70 -16.98 14.25
CA GLY A 14 0.49 -17.08 15.10
C GLY A 14 1.47 -18.20 14.70
N ARG A 15 1.11 -19.08 13.75
CA ARG A 15 2.01 -20.12 13.25
C ARG A 15 3.20 -19.52 12.50
N GLU A 16 4.29 -20.27 12.44
CA GLU A 16 5.43 -19.94 11.60
C GLU A 16 5.05 -19.97 10.11
N ILE A 17 5.74 -19.14 9.31
CA ILE A 17 5.55 -19.11 7.87
C ILE A 17 6.17 -20.38 7.29
N PRO A 18 5.41 -21.21 6.53
CA PRO A 18 5.92 -22.45 5.96
C PRO A 18 7.08 -22.21 4.98
N GLU A 19 7.92 -23.22 4.80
CA GLU A 19 8.99 -23.18 3.81
C GLU A 19 8.42 -23.12 2.38
N ASN A 20 9.24 -22.61 1.44
CA ASN A 20 8.85 -22.55 0.05
C ASN A 20 8.60 -23.98 -0.49
N GLY A 21 7.49 -24.17 -1.16
CA GLY A 21 7.06 -25.48 -1.67
C GLY A 21 6.18 -26.28 -0.71
N GLU A 22 6.13 -25.94 0.56
CA GLU A 22 5.31 -26.61 1.56
C GLU A 22 3.83 -26.17 1.46
N TRP A 23 2.92 -27.14 1.51
CA TRP A 23 1.48 -26.88 1.49
C TRP A 23 0.95 -26.56 2.88
N LEU A 24 0.44 -25.36 3.03
CA LEU A 24 -0.42 -24.99 4.14
C LEU A 24 -1.86 -25.43 3.83
N ILE A 25 -2.49 -26.12 4.77
CA ILE A 25 -3.87 -26.64 4.63
C ILE A 25 -4.75 -25.98 5.69
N HIS A 26 -5.92 -25.55 5.28
CA HIS A 26 -6.98 -25.06 6.17
C HIS A 26 -8.05 -26.14 6.30
N GLU A 27 -8.29 -26.64 7.49
CA GLU A 27 -9.22 -27.75 7.74
C GLU A 27 -10.65 -27.28 8.13
N GLY A 28 -10.77 -26.09 8.67
CA GLY A 28 -12.03 -25.50 9.10
C GLY A 28 -12.95 -25.05 7.97
N PRO A 29 -14.14 -24.53 8.28
CA PRO A 29 -15.02 -23.94 7.29
C PRO A 29 -14.38 -22.73 6.63
N MET A 30 -14.48 -22.62 5.32
CA MET A 30 -13.97 -21.46 4.58
C MET A 30 -15.00 -20.33 4.61
N LYS A 31 -14.53 -19.12 4.90
CA LYS A 31 -15.37 -17.92 4.87
C LYS A 31 -14.54 -16.74 4.37
N MET A 32 -15.01 -16.08 3.33
CA MET A 32 -14.38 -14.89 2.78
C MET A 32 -14.12 -13.85 3.88
N CYS A 33 -12.93 -13.27 3.91
CA CYS A 33 -12.44 -12.29 4.89
C CYS A 33 -12.29 -12.79 6.34
N ALA A 34 -12.70 -14.00 6.66
CA ALA A 34 -12.69 -14.51 8.03
C ALA A 34 -11.85 -15.78 8.21
N SER A 35 -12.00 -16.78 7.34
CA SER A 35 -11.42 -18.11 7.54
C SER A 35 -11.00 -18.73 6.21
N GLY A 36 -9.82 -19.38 6.18
CA GLY A 36 -9.20 -19.94 4.99
C GLY A 36 -7.91 -19.25 4.60
N LEU A 37 -7.28 -19.71 3.53
CA LEU A 37 -5.99 -19.23 3.07
C LEU A 37 -6.17 -18.19 1.95
N HIS A 38 -6.05 -16.94 2.31
CA HIS A 38 -6.27 -15.81 1.41
C HIS A 38 -5.06 -15.52 0.52
N ALA A 39 -5.35 -15.05 -0.70
CA ALA A 39 -4.38 -14.52 -1.65
C ALA A 39 -5.12 -13.56 -2.61
N SER A 40 -4.40 -12.87 -3.51
CA SER A 40 -4.99 -12.02 -4.55
C SER A 40 -4.38 -12.33 -5.91
N VAL A 41 -5.18 -12.20 -6.96
CA VAL A 41 -4.71 -12.44 -8.33
C VAL A 41 -3.70 -11.36 -8.74
N MET A 42 -3.96 -10.12 -8.35
CA MET A 42 -3.09 -8.98 -8.63
C MET A 42 -2.23 -8.62 -7.41
N PRO A 43 -0.95 -8.27 -7.58
CA PRO A 43 -0.08 -7.91 -6.47
C PRO A 43 -0.55 -6.65 -5.73
N ILE A 44 -1.14 -5.69 -6.44
CA ILE A 44 -1.67 -4.46 -5.84
C ILE A 44 -2.85 -4.74 -4.89
N ASP A 45 -3.66 -5.74 -5.19
CA ASP A 45 -4.75 -6.15 -4.33
C ASP A 45 -4.24 -6.90 -3.10
N ALA A 46 -3.21 -7.75 -3.28
CA ALA A 46 -2.56 -8.41 -2.15
C ALA A 46 -1.91 -7.40 -1.19
N LEU A 47 -1.36 -6.28 -1.72
CA LEU A 47 -0.74 -5.22 -0.93
C LEU A 47 -1.72 -4.54 0.04
N LYS A 48 -3.00 -4.42 -0.30
CA LYS A 48 -4.05 -3.87 0.59
C LYS A 48 -4.18 -4.63 1.91
N TYR A 49 -3.81 -5.91 1.90
CA TYR A 49 -3.92 -6.84 3.04
C TYR A 49 -2.56 -7.23 3.63
N SER A 50 -1.52 -6.49 3.28
CA SER A 50 -0.14 -6.82 3.68
C SER A 50 0.09 -6.63 5.18
N PRO A 51 0.51 -7.66 5.92
CA PRO A 51 0.95 -7.53 7.30
C PRO A 51 2.43 -7.13 7.42
N GLY A 52 3.17 -7.11 6.33
CA GLY A 52 4.60 -6.81 6.27
C GLY A 52 5.13 -6.71 4.85
N ALA A 53 6.44 -6.54 4.70
CA ALA A 53 7.07 -6.25 3.42
C ALA A 53 7.47 -7.49 2.60
N THR A 54 7.31 -8.70 3.11
CA THR A 54 7.69 -9.92 2.38
C THR A 54 6.65 -10.27 1.34
N ILE A 55 7.03 -10.13 0.07
CA ILE A 55 6.20 -10.44 -1.09
C ILE A 55 6.32 -11.93 -1.40
N CYS A 56 5.18 -12.62 -1.53
CA CYS A 56 5.13 -14.04 -1.87
C CYS A 56 4.38 -14.26 -3.18
N ARG A 57 4.99 -15.03 -4.09
CA ARG A 57 4.25 -15.70 -5.15
C ARG A 57 3.74 -17.02 -4.61
N VAL A 58 2.44 -17.23 -4.65
CA VAL A 58 1.81 -18.42 -4.06
C VAL A 58 1.05 -19.23 -5.11
N GLU A 59 0.90 -20.52 -4.83
CA GLU A 59 -0.08 -21.37 -5.50
C GLU A 59 -1.21 -21.67 -4.52
N VAL A 60 -2.45 -21.48 -4.98
CA VAL A 60 -3.66 -21.84 -4.24
C VAL A 60 -4.38 -22.99 -4.95
N SER A 61 -4.93 -23.93 -4.17
CA SER A 61 -5.54 -25.16 -4.65
C SER A 61 -6.65 -25.68 -3.73
N GLY A 62 -7.35 -26.70 -4.19
CA GLY A 62 -8.52 -27.27 -3.52
C GLY A 62 -9.76 -26.41 -3.75
N GLU A 63 -10.71 -26.51 -2.83
CA GLU A 63 -11.89 -25.63 -2.82
C GLU A 63 -11.46 -24.17 -2.76
N THR A 64 -12.04 -23.31 -3.59
CA THR A 64 -11.71 -21.89 -3.67
C THR A 64 -12.96 -21.03 -3.79
N MET A 65 -12.96 -19.89 -3.11
CA MET A 65 -13.97 -18.83 -3.24
C MET A 65 -13.27 -17.58 -3.75
N LYS A 66 -13.91 -16.84 -4.66
CA LYS A 66 -13.34 -15.61 -5.25
C LYS A 66 -14.24 -14.43 -4.95
N ASP A 67 -13.61 -13.29 -4.74
CA ASP A 67 -14.20 -11.97 -4.67
C ASP A 67 -13.47 -11.05 -5.66
N GLU A 68 -13.81 -9.77 -5.71
CA GLU A 68 -13.25 -8.81 -6.67
C GLU A 68 -11.73 -8.73 -6.61
N ASP A 69 -11.15 -8.62 -5.42
CA ASP A 69 -9.73 -8.37 -5.19
C ASP A 69 -8.99 -9.50 -4.46
N LYS A 70 -9.69 -10.59 -4.10
CA LYS A 70 -9.10 -11.69 -3.33
C LYS A 70 -9.67 -13.05 -3.68
N VAL A 71 -8.94 -14.06 -3.27
CA VAL A 71 -9.35 -15.46 -3.29
C VAL A 71 -9.05 -16.09 -1.94
N VAL A 72 -9.95 -16.93 -1.44
CA VAL A 72 -9.71 -17.81 -0.31
C VAL A 72 -9.68 -19.24 -0.80
N ALA A 73 -8.76 -20.05 -0.29
CA ALA A 73 -8.56 -21.41 -0.73
C ALA A 73 -8.31 -22.37 0.44
N ARG A 74 -8.57 -23.66 0.18
CA ARG A 74 -8.32 -24.75 1.12
C ARG A 74 -6.83 -25.01 1.30
N LYS A 75 -6.02 -24.81 0.23
CA LYS A 75 -4.59 -25.08 0.23
C LYS A 75 -3.82 -23.91 -0.37
N ARG A 76 -2.69 -23.56 0.21
CA ARG A 76 -1.76 -22.57 -0.31
C ARG A 76 -0.33 -22.99 -0.03
N LYS A 77 0.56 -22.82 -1.02
CA LYS A 77 2.01 -22.93 -0.81
C LYS A 77 2.71 -21.69 -1.35
N ILE A 78 3.81 -21.32 -0.72
CA ILE A 78 4.69 -20.27 -1.23
C ILE A 78 5.58 -20.91 -2.30
N ILE A 79 5.56 -20.36 -3.52
CA ILE A 79 6.44 -20.79 -4.63
C ILE A 79 7.81 -20.16 -4.42
N TRP A 80 7.82 -18.85 -4.15
CA TRP A 80 8.99 -18.08 -3.76
C TRP A 80 8.55 -16.86 -2.95
N ARG A 81 9.48 -16.30 -2.18
CA ARG A 81 9.30 -15.07 -1.40
C ARG A 81 10.54 -14.20 -1.49
N VAL A 82 10.35 -12.89 -1.33
CA VAL A 82 11.44 -11.90 -1.35
C VAL A 82 11.10 -10.77 -0.37
N ASN A 83 12.12 -10.22 0.28
CA ASN A 83 11.95 -8.95 1.00
C ASN A 83 11.68 -7.85 -0.03
N GLY A 84 10.49 -7.29 0.01
CA GLY A 84 10.00 -6.26 -0.90
C GLY A 84 10.10 -4.85 -0.34
N GLU A 85 10.73 -4.63 0.81
CA GLU A 85 10.73 -3.35 1.51
C GLU A 85 11.17 -2.20 0.59
N MET A 86 12.32 -2.32 -0.04
CA MET A 86 12.83 -1.29 -0.95
C MET A 86 12.00 -1.15 -2.22
N ILE A 87 11.42 -2.25 -2.72
CA ILE A 87 10.50 -2.25 -3.87
C ILE A 87 9.24 -1.47 -3.52
N LEU A 88 8.68 -1.69 -2.35
CA LEU A 88 7.48 -0.99 -1.88
C LEU A 88 7.74 0.50 -1.62
N HIS A 89 8.90 0.85 -1.10
CA HIS A 89 9.31 2.25 -0.95
C HIS A 89 9.44 2.95 -2.30
N GLU A 90 10.10 2.35 -3.28
CA GLU A 90 10.20 2.94 -4.62
C GLU A 90 8.84 3.01 -5.31
N PHE A 91 7.99 1.99 -5.16
CA PHE A 91 6.61 2.02 -5.65
C PHE A 91 5.83 3.21 -5.07
N ALA A 92 5.93 3.45 -3.76
CA ALA A 92 5.30 4.60 -3.12
C ALA A 92 5.83 5.93 -3.67
N CYS A 93 7.14 6.06 -3.89
CA CYS A 93 7.74 7.24 -4.53
C CYS A 93 7.19 7.47 -5.94
N GLN A 94 7.10 6.42 -6.76
CA GLN A 94 6.56 6.52 -8.13
C GLN A 94 5.08 6.91 -8.15
N VAL A 95 4.27 6.36 -7.24
CA VAL A 95 2.86 6.75 -7.11
C VAL A 95 2.74 8.21 -6.71
N ALA A 96 3.50 8.66 -5.70
CA ALA A 96 3.51 10.05 -5.26
C ALA A 96 3.90 10.99 -6.40
N GLU A 97 4.98 10.71 -7.15
CA GLU A 97 5.38 11.51 -8.31
C GLU A 97 4.28 11.62 -9.38
N ARG A 98 3.61 10.52 -9.70
CA ARG A 98 2.49 10.53 -10.67
C ARG A 98 1.35 11.41 -10.20
N VAL A 99 1.01 11.33 -8.90
CA VAL A 99 -0.04 12.17 -8.31
C VAL A 99 0.33 13.63 -8.34
N LEU A 100 1.56 13.99 -7.92
CA LEU A 100 2.04 15.38 -7.94
C LEU A 100 2.05 15.96 -9.37
N LYS A 101 2.52 15.19 -10.36
CA LYS A 101 2.49 15.58 -11.78
C LYS A 101 1.08 15.78 -12.28
N LYS A 102 0.16 14.85 -12.01
CA LYS A 102 -1.25 14.93 -12.43
C LYS A 102 -1.96 16.13 -11.79
N ALA A 103 -1.68 16.41 -10.54
CA ALA A 103 -2.23 17.53 -9.78
C ALA A 103 -1.51 18.86 -10.08
N LYS A 104 -0.45 18.86 -10.91
CA LYS A 104 0.38 20.03 -11.24
C LYS A 104 0.89 20.76 -9.97
N VAL A 105 1.30 20.00 -8.98
CA VAL A 105 1.83 20.54 -7.72
C VAL A 105 3.19 21.21 -7.99
N THR A 106 3.31 22.49 -7.62
CA THR A 106 4.55 23.29 -7.79
C THR A 106 5.32 23.49 -6.49
N ASP A 107 4.74 23.10 -5.34
CA ASP A 107 5.42 23.25 -4.06
C ASP A 107 6.59 22.26 -3.98
N GLU A 108 7.81 22.80 -3.94
CA GLU A 108 9.05 22.02 -3.94
C GLU A 108 9.17 21.08 -2.74
N ARG A 109 8.57 21.41 -1.59
CA ARG A 109 8.60 20.57 -0.38
C ARG A 109 8.01 19.18 -0.64
N CYS A 110 6.98 19.07 -1.48
CA CYS A 110 6.39 17.80 -1.87
C CYS A 110 7.35 16.95 -2.73
N TRP A 111 8.11 17.57 -3.61
CA TRP A 111 9.10 16.92 -4.47
C TRP A 111 10.36 16.54 -3.70
N ASP A 112 10.81 17.41 -2.79
CA ASP A 112 11.97 17.15 -1.93
C ASP A 112 11.73 15.95 -1.01
N ALA A 113 10.52 15.76 -0.49
CA ALA A 113 10.19 14.58 0.31
C ALA A 113 10.43 13.26 -0.46
N ILE A 114 10.06 13.21 -1.74
CA ILE A 114 10.30 12.03 -2.60
C ILE A 114 11.80 11.86 -2.86
N LYS A 115 12.52 12.95 -3.12
CA LYS A 115 13.98 12.95 -3.33
C LYS A 115 14.71 12.45 -2.09
N VAL A 116 14.40 13.00 -0.92
CA VAL A 116 15.01 12.60 0.35
C VAL A 116 14.67 11.15 0.68
N LYS A 117 13.44 10.67 0.40
CA LYS A 117 13.09 9.26 0.56
C LYS A 117 13.98 8.34 -0.28
N ARG A 118 14.25 8.69 -1.54
CA ARG A 118 15.17 7.93 -2.39
C ARG A 118 16.61 7.98 -1.93
N GLN A 119 17.07 9.11 -1.41
CA GLN A 119 18.39 9.23 -0.79
C GLN A 119 18.49 8.35 0.45
N TRP A 120 17.46 8.35 1.30
CA TRP A 120 17.40 7.49 2.48
C TRP A 120 17.48 6.00 2.11
N MET A 121 16.76 5.56 1.06
CA MET A 121 16.84 4.18 0.56
C MET A 121 18.24 3.77 0.12
N LYS A 122 19.08 4.71 -0.26
CA LYS A 122 20.49 4.48 -0.65
C LYS A 122 21.46 4.65 0.52
N GLY A 123 20.99 5.04 1.70
CA GLY A 123 21.84 5.38 2.85
C GLY A 123 22.49 6.76 2.76
N GLU A 124 22.04 7.61 1.83
CA GLU A 124 22.56 8.97 1.59
C GLU A 124 21.85 10.05 2.43
N ALA A 125 20.76 9.69 3.13
CA ALA A 125 20.03 10.55 4.06
C ALA A 125 19.70 9.81 5.34
N THR A 126 19.65 10.55 6.44
CA THR A 126 19.32 10.05 7.78
C THR A 126 17.82 9.97 8.00
N ASN A 127 17.40 9.21 9.02
CA ASN A 127 15.98 9.18 9.45
C ASN A 127 15.47 10.58 9.84
N LYS A 128 16.34 11.42 10.43
CA LYS A 128 15.98 12.79 10.82
C LYS A 128 15.68 13.68 9.61
N GLU A 129 16.48 13.55 8.56
CA GLU A 129 16.25 14.28 7.30
C GLU A 129 15.00 13.82 6.59
N LEU A 130 14.75 12.50 6.55
CA LEU A 130 13.53 11.94 6.00
C LEU A 130 12.28 12.43 6.75
N ASP A 131 12.32 12.42 8.09
CA ASP A 131 11.21 12.89 8.91
C ASP A 131 10.96 14.40 8.73
N ALA A 132 12.02 15.21 8.64
CA ALA A 132 11.91 16.64 8.37
C ALA A 132 11.28 16.92 6.99
N ALA A 133 11.72 16.22 5.96
CA ALA A 133 11.18 16.36 4.61
C ALA A 133 9.70 15.94 4.53
N TRP A 134 9.33 14.85 5.20
CA TRP A 134 7.95 14.41 5.29
C TRP A 134 7.05 15.45 5.96
N ARG A 135 7.46 16.01 7.11
CA ARG A 135 6.70 17.07 7.80
C ARG A 135 6.55 18.34 6.97
N ALA A 136 7.58 18.70 6.21
CA ALA A 136 7.51 19.85 5.31
C ALA A 136 6.47 19.64 4.19
N ALA A 137 6.45 18.45 3.60
CA ALA A 137 5.47 18.08 2.58
C ALA A 137 4.04 18.01 3.13
N ASP A 138 3.84 17.46 4.33
CA ASP A 138 2.55 17.40 5.01
C ASP A 138 2.01 18.82 5.29
N SER A 139 2.88 19.72 5.79
CA SER A 139 2.54 21.13 5.96
C SER A 139 2.15 21.82 4.65
N ALA A 140 2.85 21.51 3.54
CA ALA A 140 2.52 22.03 2.22
C ALA A 140 1.14 21.57 1.76
N ALA A 141 0.85 20.27 1.88
CA ALA A 141 -0.43 19.68 1.51
C ALA A 141 -1.60 20.25 2.34
N SER A 142 -1.41 20.37 3.64
CA SER A 142 -2.40 20.97 4.56
C SER A 142 -2.67 22.43 4.23
N SER A 143 -1.63 23.21 3.90
CA SER A 143 -1.78 24.62 3.50
C SER A 143 -2.54 24.77 2.17
N ALA A 144 -2.24 23.91 1.20
CA ALA A 144 -2.92 23.89 -0.10
C ALA A 144 -4.40 23.53 0.05
N ALA A 145 -4.72 22.49 0.84
CA ALA A 145 -6.09 22.09 1.13
C ALA A 145 -6.89 23.20 1.83
N SER A 146 -6.30 23.86 2.82
CA SER A 146 -6.92 24.99 3.54
C SER A 146 -7.15 26.19 2.62
N SER A 147 -6.23 26.47 1.69
CA SER A 147 -6.38 27.54 0.70
C SER A 147 -7.49 27.24 -0.30
N ALA A 148 -7.57 26.00 -0.79
CA ALA A 148 -8.62 25.55 -1.70
C ALA A 148 -10.01 25.62 -1.05
N ALA A 149 -10.13 25.17 0.20
CA ALA A 149 -11.38 25.23 0.95
C ALA A 149 -11.85 26.68 1.19
N ARG A 150 -10.93 27.58 1.56
CA ARG A 150 -11.23 29.01 1.74
C ARG A 150 -11.67 29.65 0.43
N SER A 151 -10.98 29.36 -0.68
CA SER A 151 -11.34 29.89 -2.00
C SER A 151 -12.72 29.41 -2.45
N ALA A 152 -13.05 28.14 -2.24
CA ALA A 152 -14.37 27.58 -2.56
C ALA A 152 -15.49 28.24 -1.71
N ALA A 153 -15.27 28.40 -0.40
CA ALA A 153 -16.20 29.04 0.51
C ALA A 153 -16.43 30.52 0.12
N TYR A 154 -15.36 31.25 -0.24
CA TYR A 154 -15.45 32.63 -0.70
C TYR A 154 -16.26 32.77 -2.01
N SER A 155 -15.99 31.87 -2.97
CA SER A 155 -16.73 31.84 -4.24
C SER A 155 -18.20 31.51 -4.05
N ALA A 156 -18.54 30.59 -3.16
CA ALA A 156 -19.92 30.23 -2.83
C ALA A 156 -20.66 31.41 -2.16
N ALA A 157 -20.04 32.06 -1.15
CA ALA A 157 -20.60 33.21 -0.48
C ALA A 157 -20.83 34.40 -1.44
N TRP A 158 -19.85 34.66 -2.33
CA TRP A 158 -19.98 35.70 -3.35
C TRP A 158 -21.11 35.43 -4.34
N SER A 159 -21.27 34.18 -4.79
CA SER A 159 -22.36 33.78 -5.68
C SER A 159 -23.72 33.93 -5.02
N ALA A 160 -23.85 33.50 -3.75
CA ALA A 160 -25.10 33.69 -2.99
C ALA A 160 -25.50 35.17 -2.81
N ALA A 161 -24.51 36.01 -2.47
CA ALA A 161 -24.77 37.47 -2.30
C ALA A 161 -25.19 38.19 -3.58
N ARG A 162 -24.88 37.66 -4.77
CA ARG A 162 -25.30 38.25 -6.07
C ARG A 162 -26.63 37.71 -6.57
N SER A 163 -27.17 36.67 -5.95
CA SER A 163 -28.46 36.05 -6.31
C SER A 163 -29.62 36.52 -5.43
N ALA A 164 -29.33 37.31 -4.39
CA ALA A 164 -30.28 38.00 -3.53
C ALA A 164 -30.49 39.46 -3.99
#